data_370a6b199b2089f4bae7418720f3be3f
#
_entry.id   370a6b199b2089f4bae7418720f3be3f
#
_cell.length_a   1.000
_cell.length_b   1.000
_cell.length_c   1.000
_cell.angle_alpha   90.00
_cell.angle_beta   90.00
_cell.angle_gamma   90.00
#
_symmetry.space_group_name_H-M   'P 1'
#
loop_
_entity.id
_entity.type
_entity.pdbx_description
1 polymer ?
#
loop_
_entity_poly.entity_id
_entity_poly.type
_entity_poly.pdbx_seq_one_letter_code
_entity_poly.pdbx_strand_id
1 'polypeptide(L)'
;MIKKRSRKKSGKETVVLAFSGGLDTSYCVLALREQGYEVQTVFVDTGGMPQSELEWIHDRAMQLGAKHHHQLDASQAIWDEFVTPLVWSHSRMLGEYPMLCSDRYLIVRLCLELCDDLGTRHFGHGCTGMGNDQLRFDQTVRSTGEYTIHAPVRDLQKTVTDDIRAHEIEYLEKAGVEVAGKSGSYSINENLLGVTISGSEVDRFEVPGPETRQLCRPREEWPESPMAVSIRFSKGVATHINDTELTGPEIINLLNQAFGEYGVGRHIYTGDVSIGLKGRIVFECPGIDALLTAHQALE
;
A
#
# COMPACT_ATOMS: atom_id res chain seq x y z
N MET A 1 1.72 20.33 -48.78
CA MET A 1 2.35 19.27 -47.92
C MET A 1 3.38 19.93 -47.00
N ILE A 2 3.00 20.22 -45.76
CA ILE A 2 3.92 20.78 -44.75
C ILE A 2 4.37 19.62 -43.91
N LYS A 3 5.64 19.21 -44.05
CA LYS A 3 6.28 18.21 -43.19
C LYS A 3 6.41 18.79 -41.78
N LYS A 4 5.58 18.32 -40.84
CA LYS A 4 5.83 18.53 -39.39
C LYS A 4 7.18 17.89 -39.02
N ARG A 5 8.20 18.72 -38.86
CA ARG A 5 9.46 18.30 -38.23
C ARG A 5 9.15 17.92 -36.79
N SER A 6 9.21 16.62 -36.46
CA SER A 6 9.27 16.18 -35.08
C SER A 6 10.56 16.74 -34.46
N ARG A 7 10.42 17.63 -33.49
CA ARG A 7 11.54 18.00 -32.62
C ARG A 7 11.87 16.75 -31.82
N LYS A 8 12.99 16.09 -32.12
CA LYS A 8 13.61 15.14 -31.21
C LYS A 8 13.95 15.93 -29.93
N LYS A 9 13.21 15.73 -28.85
CA LYS A 9 13.62 16.12 -27.51
C LYS A 9 14.91 15.32 -27.22
N SER A 10 16.04 15.96 -27.08
CA SER A 10 17.35 15.39 -26.73
C SER A 10 17.46 15.19 -25.21
N GLY A 11 16.46 14.67 -24.56
CA GLY A 11 16.43 14.36 -23.13
C GLY A 11 15.98 12.93 -22.91
N LYS A 12 16.39 12.34 -21.80
CA LYS A 12 15.85 11.05 -21.35
C LYS A 12 14.33 11.16 -21.15
N GLU A 13 13.59 10.10 -21.49
CA GLU A 13 12.16 10.04 -21.18
C GLU A 13 11.98 9.87 -19.67
N THR A 14 11.01 10.57 -19.11
CA THR A 14 10.68 10.48 -17.68
C THR A 14 9.77 9.31 -17.42
N VAL A 15 10.04 8.53 -16.39
CA VAL A 15 9.14 7.51 -15.84
C VAL A 15 8.78 7.87 -14.39
N VAL A 16 7.49 7.81 -14.06
CA VAL A 16 6.98 7.93 -12.69
C VAL A 16 6.89 6.55 -12.09
N LEU A 17 7.61 6.30 -11.01
CA LEU A 17 7.67 5.02 -10.33
C LEU A 17 6.96 5.09 -8.98
N ALA A 18 5.89 4.30 -8.78
CA ALA A 18 5.33 4.06 -7.46
C ALA A 18 6.39 3.38 -6.58
N PHE A 19 6.78 4.05 -5.49
CA PHE A 19 7.98 3.72 -4.73
C PHE A 19 7.68 3.65 -3.23
N SER A 20 7.98 2.52 -2.62
CA SER A 20 7.79 2.28 -1.18
C SER A 20 9.11 2.25 -0.38
N GLY A 21 10.26 2.41 -1.03
CA GLY A 21 11.57 2.24 -0.40
C GLY A 21 11.99 0.77 -0.21
N GLY A 22 11.10 -0.18 -0.41
CA GLY A 22 11.38 -1.62 -0.27
C GLY A 22 12.33 -2.16 -1.35
N LEU A 23 12.70 -3.44 -1.23
CA LEU A 23 13.64 -4.12 -2.11
C LEU A 23 13.24 -4.01 -3.58
N ASP A 24 12.03 -4.47 -3.91
CA ASP A 24 11.51 -4.53 -5.28
C ASP A 24 11.50 -3.16 -5.95
N THR A 25 11.01 -2.13 -5.24
CA THR A 25 10.94 -0.78 -5.80
C THR A 25 12.32 -0.12 -5.87
N SER A 26 13.26 -0.46 -4.96
CA SER A 26 14.66 -0.02 -5.04
C SER A 26 15.36 -0.61 -6.27
N TYR A 27 15.16 -1.89 -6.53
CA TYR A 27 15.63 -2.54 -7.77
C TYR A 27 15.07 -1.83 -9.01
N CYS A 28 13.76 -1.50 -9.01
CA CYS A 28 13.12 -0.83 -10.14
C CYS A 28 13.76 0.51 -10.48
N VAL A 29 14.19 1.31 -9.49
CA VAL A 29 14.85 2.59 -9.75
C VAL A 29 16.11 2.39 -10.59
N LEU A 30 16.97 1.47 -10.17
CA LEU A 30 18.24 1.20 -10.88
C LEU A 30 18.00 0.62 -12.27
N ALA A 31 17.12 -0.39 -12.38
CA ALA A 31 16.79 -1.04 -13.64
C ALA A 31 16.23 -0.07 -14.70
N LEU A 32 15.34 0.85 -14.29
CA LEU A 32 14.77 1.86 -15.19
C LEU A 32 15.81 2.91 -15.60
N ARG A 33 16.72 3.28 -14.70
CA ARG A 33 17.82 4.19 -15.03
C ARG A 33 18.79 3.57 -16.04
N GLU A 34 19.09 2.27 -15.92
CA GLU A 34 19.91 1.54 -16.89
C GLU A 34 19.24 1.42 -18.26
N GLN A 35 17.91 1.32 -18.28
CA GLN A 35 17.13 1.38 -19.52
C GLN A 35 17.10 2.77 -20.16
N GLY A 36 17.69 3.78 -19.49
CA GLY A 36 17.85 5.11 -20.01
C GLY A 36 16.78 6.11 -19.61
N TYR A 37 15.86 5.74 -18.72
CA TYR A 37 14.83 6.66 -18.20
C TYR A 37 15.40 7.66 -17.17
N GLU A 38 14.77 8.82 -17.09
CA GLU A 38 14.86 9.72 -15.95
C GLU A 38 13.75 9.29 -14.96
N VAL A 39 14.15 8.70 -13.82
CA VAL A 39 13.20 8.16 -12.86
C VAL A 39 12.79 9.22 -11.86
N GLN A 40 11.49 9.47 -11.76
CA GLN A 40 10.88 10.22 -10.67
C GLN A 40 10.06 9.24 -9.81
N THR A 41 10.37 9.19 -8.53
CA THR A 41 9.71 8.29 -7.58
C THR A 41 8.56 8.99 -6.87
N VAL A 42 7.50 8.26 -6.56
CA VAL A 42 6.33 8.75 -5.81
C VAL A 42 6.03 7.80 -4.68
N PHE A 43 6.03 8.31 -3.46
CA PHE A 43 5.40 7.65 -2.32
C PHE A 43 4.04 8.29 -2.07
N VAL A 44 2.99 7.48 -2.05
CA VAL A 44 1.64 7.91 -1.70
C VAL A 44 1.37 7.41 -0.28
N ASP A 45 1.34 8.34 0.67
CA ASP A 45 0.97 8.03 2.04
C ASP A 45 -0.56 7.85 2.13
N THR A 46 -0.96 6.62 2.34
CA THR A 46 -2.37 6.22 2.48
C THR A 46 -2.81 6.18 3.95
N GLY A 47 -2.04 6.80 4.83
CA GLY A 47 -2.30 7.00 6.25
C GLY A 47 -1.52 6.03 7.14
N GLY A 48 -1.12 6.55 8.29
CA GLY A 48 -0.44 5.77 9.33
C GLY A 48 1.09 5.78 9.28
N MET A 49 1.71 6.39 8.26
CA MET A 49 3.16 6.39 8.12
C MET A 49 3.82 7.44 9.02
N PRO A 50 4.79 7.06 9.89
CA PRO A 50 5.56 8.01 10.70
C PRO A 50 6.45 8.90 9.85
N GLN A 51 6.67 10.17 10.27
CA GLN A 51 7.53 11.12 9.56
C GLN A 51 8.95 10.60 9.32
N SER A 52 9.51 9.87 10.29
CA SER A 52 10.84 9.26 10.14
C SER A 52 10.93 8.23 9.02
N GLU A 53 9.85 7.49 8.76
CA GLU A 53 9.79 6.52 7.66
C GLU A 53 9.67 7.26 6.31
N LEU A 54 8.89 8.34 6.24
CA LEU A 54 8.79 9.18 5.05
C LEU A 54 10.15 9.79 4.67
N GLU A 55 10.90 10.27 5.66
CA GLU A 55 12.26 10.79 5.46
C GLU A 55 13.21 9.69 4.96
N TRP A 56 13.14 8.51 5.55
CA TRP A 56 13.93 7.37 5.10
C TRP A 56 13.61 6.96 3.65
N ILE A 57 12.32 6.93 3.27
CA ILE A 57 11.89 6.63 1.89
C ILE A 57 12.44 7.68 0.92
N HIS A 58 12.40 8.97 1.30
CA HIS A 58 12.96 10.05 0.51
C HIS A 58 14.47 9.85 0.27
N ASP A 59 15.23 9.67 1.36
CA ASP A 59 16.68 9.51 1.29
C ASP A 59 17.06 8.28 0.48
N ARG A 60 16.30 7.19 0.62
CA ARG A 60 16.47 5.98 -0.16
C ARG A 60 16.27 6.23 -1.65
N ALA A 61 15.23 6.96 -2.04
CA ALA A 61 14.98 7.32 -3.44
C ALA A 61 16.14 8.13 -4.02
N MET A 62 16.63 9.11 -3.27
CA MET A 62 17.74 9.97 -3.70
C MET A 62 19.06 9.20 -3.77
N GLN A 63 19.36 8.32 -2.82
CA GLN A 63 20.51 7.43 -2.84
C GLN A 63 20.55 6.56 -4.11
N LEU A 64 19.39 6.04 -4.52
CA LEU A 64 19.22 5.22 -5.72
C LEU A 64 19.35 6.06 -7.02
N GLY A 65 19.41 7.38 -6.90
CA GLY A 65 19.58 8.32 -8.00
C GLY A 65 18.28 8.63 -8.74
N ALA A 66 17.16 8.61 -8.06
CA ALA A 66 15.94 9.22 -8.57
C ALA A 66 16.18 10.71 -8.83
N LYS A 67 15.58 11.26 -9.88
CA LYS A 67 15.70 12.68 -10.23
C LYS A 67 14.98 13.57 -9.24
N HIS A 68 13.79 13.15 -8.85
CA HIS A 68 12.96 13.74 -7.81
C HIS A 68 12.23 12.62 -7.08
N HIS A 69 11.92 12.88 -5.81
CA HIS A 69 11.02 12.06 -5.03
C HIS A 69 9.82 12.91 -4.60
N HIS A 70 8.62 12.41 -4.89
CA HIS A 70 7.37 13.06 -4.53
C HIS A 70 6.73 12.30 -3.37
N GLN A 71 6.22 13.05 -2.38
CA GLN A 71 5.42 12.50 -1.29
C GLN A 71 4.02 13.10 -1.39
N LEU A 72 3.01 12.26 -1.46
CA LEU A 72 1.61 12.67 -1.59
C LEU A 72 0.85 12.11 -0.39
N ASP A 73 0.29 13.00 0.43
CA ASP A 73 -0.65 12.61 1.49
C ASP A 73 -2.02 12.32 0.87
N ALA A 74 -2.45 11.08 0.98
CA ALA A 74 -3.72 10.59 0.48
C ALA A 74 -4.66 10.12 1.61
N SER A 75 -4.32 10.36 2.87
CA SER A 75 -5.07 9.88 4.03
C SER A 75 -6.54 10.35 4.02
N GLN A 76 -6.76 11.63 3.71
CA GLN A 76 -8.13 12.16 3.57
C GLN A 76 -8.87 11.57 2.38
N ALA A 77 -8.19 11.36 1.24
CA ALA A 77 -8.79 10.72 0.06
C ALA A 77 -9.17 9.26 0.33
N ILE A 78 -8.36 8.51 1.09
CA ILE A 78 -8.72 7.16 1.56
C ILE A 78 -9.99 7.21 2.42
N TRP A 79 -10.09 8.18 3.32
CA TRP A 79 -11.29 8.34 4.14
C TRP A 79 -12.52 8.64 3.29
N ASP A 80 -12.45 9.60 2.39
CA ASP A 80 -13.60 10.06 1.62
C ASP A 80 -14.07 9.04 0.57
N GLU A 81 -13.12 8.40 -0.12
CA GLU A 81 -13.40 7.57 -1.28
C GLU A 81 -13.53 6.06 -0.97
N PHE A 82 -12.96 5.61 0.16
CA PHE A 82 -12.98 4.19 0.50
C PHE A 82 -13.61 3.92 1.87
N VAL A 83 -13.17 4.58 2.95
CA VAL A 83 -13.71 4.32 4.29
C VAL A 83 -15.19 4.71 4.37
N THR A 84 -15.51 5.91 3.96
CA THR A 84 -16.89 6.43 4.04
C THR A 84 -17.88 5.56 3.25
N PRO A 85 -17.68 5.24 1.96
CA PRO A 85 -18.57 4.33 1.23
C PRO A 85 -18.61 2.91 1.81
N LEU A 86 -17.50 2.41 2.34
CA LEU A 86 -17.43 1.10 2.96
C LEU A 86 -18.29 1.05 4.23
N VAL A 87 -18.25 2.11 5.05
CA VAL A 87 -19.09 2.22 6.25
C VAL A 87 -20.57 2.34 5.89
N TRP A 88 -20.93 3.19 4.92
CA TRP A 88 -22.33 3.32 4.46
C TRP A 88 -22.93 2.04 3.92
N SER A 89 -22.13 1.25 3.20
CA SER A 89 -22.61 0.01 2.57
C SER A 89 -22.47 -1.21 3.47
N HIS A 90 -21.81 -1.11 4.63
CA HIS A 90 -21.40 -2.23 5.47
C HIS A 90 -20.69 -3.36 4.68
N SER A 91 -19.99 -2.97 3.60
CA SER A 91 -19.40 -3.93 2.68
C SER A 91 -18.26 -4.70 3.34
N ARG A 92 -18.31 -6.02 3.19
CA ARG A 92 -17.22 -6.91 3.54
C ARG A 92 -16.94 -7.86 2.38
N MET A 93 -15.67 -8.08 2.08
CA MET A 93 -15.28 -9.08 1.09
C MET A 93 -15.74 -10.46 1.58
N LEU A 94 -16.55 -11.13 0.76
CA LEU A 94 -17.15 -12.43 1.08
C LEU A 94 -17.96 -12.46 2.41
N GLY A 95 -18.40 -11.30 2.88
CA GLY A 95 -19.08 -11.17 4.17
C GLY A 95 -18.17 -11.24 5.41
N GLU A 96 -16.86 -11.37 5.23
CA GLU A 96 -15.92 -11.68 6.29
C GLU A 96 -15.09 -10.45 6.72
N TYR A 97 -14.36 -9.81 5.80
CA TYR A 97 -13.40 -8.78 6.13
C TYR A 97 -13.49 -7.53 5.23
N PRO A 98 -13.08 -6.34 5.73
CA PRO A 98 -13.03 -5.13 4.93
C PRO A 98 -11.96 -5.21 3.83
N MET A 99 -12.14 -4.43 2.75
CA MET A 99 -11.22 -4.39 1.61
C MET A 99 -9.97 -3.53 1.91
N LEU A 100 -9.04 -4.03 2.72
CA LEU A 100 -7.88 -3.26 3.17
C LEU A 100 -6.88 -2.88 2.05
N CYS A 101 -6.92 -3.56 0.92
CA CYS A 101 -6.03 -3.29 -0.22
C CYS A 101 -6.64 -2.35 -1.28
N SER A 102 -7.72 -1.65 -0.96
CA SER A 102 -8.35 -0.70 -1.90
C SER A 102 -7.52 0.57 -2.15
N ASP A 103 -6.61 0.91 -1.25
CA ASP A 103 -5.63 1.98 -1.41
C ASP A 103 -4.80 1.87 -2.71
N ARG A 104 -4.59 0.65 -3.24
CA ARG A 104 -3.83 0.42 -4.48
C ARG A 104 -4.42 1.17 -5.67
N TYR A 105 -5.73 1.30 -5.73
CA TYR A 105 -6.40 2.06 -6.80
C TYR A 105 -6.09 3.55 -6.71
N LEU A 106 -6.09 4.12 -5.50
CA LEU A 106 -5.77 5.51 -5.26
C LEU A 106 -4.28 5.81 -5.52
N ILE A 107 -3.38 4.95 -5.04
CA ILE A 107 -1.94 5.07 -5.29
C ILE A 107 -1.66 5.20 -6.79
N VAL A 108 -2.23 4.29 -7.60
CA VAL A 108 -2.01 4.32 -9.06
C VAL A 108 -2.58 5.58 -9.65
N ARG A 109 -3.82 5.97 -9.30
CA ARG A 109 -4.46 7.17 -9.84
C ARG A 109 -3.61 8.42 -9.60
N LEU A 110 -3.15 8.64 -8.37
CA LEU A 110 -2.30 9.79 -8.03
C LEU A 110 -0.95 9.76 -8.76
N CYS A 111 -0.36 8.58 -8.95
CA CYS A 111 0.84 8.45 -9.78
C CYS A 111 0.58 8.81 -11.25
N LEU A 112 -0.59 8.46 -11.80
CA LEU A 112 -0.94 8.80 -13.18
C LEU A 112 -1.26 10.29 -13.35
N GLU A 113 -1.88 10.92 -12.36
CA GLU A 113 -2.06 12.37 -12.31
C GLU A 113 -0.70 13.08 -12.36
N LEU A 114 0.28 12.61 -11.59
CA LEU A 114 1.66 13.12 -11.67
C LEU A 114 2.30 12.84 -13.04
N CYS A 115 2.03 11.70 -13.68
CA CYS A 115 2.47 11.45 -15.06
C CYS A 115 1.96 12.53 -16.00
N ASP A 116 0.69 12.90 -15.89
CA ASP A 116 0.06 13.93 -16.73
C ASP A 116 0.66 15.30 -16.46
N ASP A 117 0.88 15.67 -15.21
CA ASP A 117 1.51 16.93 -14.81
C ASP A 117 2.94 17.06 -15.35
N LEU A 118 3.68 15.97 -15.36
CA LEU A 118 5.05 15.90 -15.91
C LEU A 118 5.08 15.72 -17.43
N GLY A 119 3.93 15.52 -18.06
CA GLY A 119 3.82 15.32 -19.52
C GLY A 119 4.46 14.01 -19.99
N THR A 120 4.45 12.97 -19.16
CA THR A 120 4.90 11.61 -19.49
C THR A 120 3.74 10.61 -19.56
N ARG A 121 3.97 9.50 -20.26
CA ARG A 121 3.05 8.36 -20.33
C ARG A 121 3.70 7.08 -19.82
N HIS A 122 4.82 7.18 -19.11
CA HIS A 122 5.56 6.05 -18.57
C HIS A 122 5.30 5.96 -17.07
N PHE A 123 4.64 4.90 -16.65
CA PHE A 123 4.37 4.57 -15.25
C PHE A 123 5.08 3.26 -14.87
N GLY A 124 5.72 3.22 -13.71
CA GLY A 124 6.45 2.06 -13.19
C GLY A 124 5.94 1.60 -11.83
N HIS A 125 6.09 0.30 -11.56
CA HIS A 125 5.82 -0.30 -10.25
C HIS A 125 6.69 -1.54 -10.00
N GLY A 126 6.85 -1.92 -8.72
CA GLY A 126 7.62 -3.08 -8.28
C GLY A 126 6.81 -4.37 -8.09
N CYS A 127 5.55 -4.43 -8.55
CA CYS A 127 4.74 -5.63 -8.33
C CYS A 127 5.28 -6.83 -9.12
N THR A 128 5.37 -7.98 -8.43
CA THR A 128 5.68 -9.27 -9.04
C THR A 128 4.51 -9.80 -9.87
N GLY A 129 4.75 -10.80 -10.73
CA GLY A 129 3.70 -11.46 -11.50
C GLY A 129 2.81 -12.42 -10.71
N MET A 130 3.07 -12.62 -9.41
CA MET A 130 2.46 -13.68 -8.61
C MET A 130 1.31 -13.20 -7.70
N GLY A 131 1.18 -11.89 -7.48
CA GLY A 131 0.23 -11.35 -6.53
C GLY A 131 -0.97 -10.63 -7.16
N ASN A 132 -1.96 -10.28 -6.32
CA ASN A 132 -3.12 -9.51 -6.75
C ASN A 132 -2.79 -8.02 -7.00
N ASP A 133 -1.71 -7.50 -6.41
CA ASP A 133 -1.38 -6.09 -6.54
C ASP A 133 -1.01 -5.73 -7.97
N GLN A 134 -0.28 -6.60 -8.69
CA GLN A 134 -0.03 -6.37 -10.11
C GLN A 134 -1.32 -6.21 -10.93
N LEU A 135 -2.36 -7.00 -10.61
CA LEU A 135 -3.64 -6.92 -11.29
C LEU A 135 -4.33 -5.59 -11.00
N ARG A 136 -4.36 -5.18 -9.72
CA ARG A 136 -4.94 -3.90 -9.30
C ARG A 136 -4.24 -2.71 -9.96
N PHE A 137 -2.90 -2.71 -9.96
CA PHE A 137 -2.09 -1.68 -10.60
C PHE A 137 -2.34 -1.62 -12.11
N ASP A 138 -2.11 -2.74 -12.82
CA ASP A 138 -2.25 -2.79 -14.27
C ASP A 138 -3.67 -2.43 -14.75
N GLN A 139 -4.71 -2.91 -14.05
CA GLN A 139 -6.09 -2.62 -14.42
C GLN A 139 -6.46 -1.16 -14.18
N THR A 140 -6.01 -0.57 -13.09
CA THR A 140 -6.23 0.85 -12.82
C THR A 140 -5.59 1.70 -13.90
N VAL A 141 -4.34 1.41 -14.27
CA VAL A 141 -3.67 2.11 -15.38
C VAL A 141 -4.49 2.01 -16.67
N ARG A 142 -4.87 0.79 -17.07
CA ARG A 142 -5.60 0.54 -18.33
C ARG A 142 -6.99 1.16 -18.35
N SER A 143 -7.66 1.29 -17.20
CA SER A 143 -8.97 1.92 -17.10
C SER A 143 -8.91 3.45 -17.09
N THR A 144 -7.76 4.02 -16.71
CA THR A 144 -7.57 5.47 -16.60
C THR A 144 -7.13 6.09 -17.93
N GLY A 145 -6.29 5.41 -18.71
CA GLY A 145 -5.80 5.95 -19.97
C GLY A 145 -4.72 5.13 -20.66
N GLU A 146 -4.13 5.73 -21.69
CA GLU A 146 -3.04 5.10 -22.46
C GLU A 146 -1.69 5.44 -21.82
N TYR A 147 -1.18 4.55 -21.00
CA TYR A 147 0.16 4.63 -20.37
C TYR A 147 0.96 3.37 -20.69
N THR A 148 2.27 3.54 -20.76
CA THR A 148 3.21 2.42 -20.84
C THR A 148 3.56 1.97 -19.42
N ILE A 149 3.24 0.72 -19.08
CA ILE A 149 3.53 0.14 -17.77
C ILE A 149 4.92 -0.49 -17.78
N HIS A 150 5.75 -0.09 -16.83
CA HIS A 150 7.06 -0.66 -16.56
C HIS A 150 7.03 -1.46 -15.26
N ALA A 151 7.32 -2.75 -15.33
CA ALA A 151 7.34 -3.64 -14.17
C ALA A 151 8.65 -4.45 -14.14
N PRO A 152 9.79 -3.83 -13.79
CA PRO A 152 11.12 -4.46 -13.90
C PRO A 152 11.22 -5.77 -13.13
N VAL A 153 10.63 -5.91 -11.94
CA VAL A 153 10.63 -7.17 -11.17
C VAL A 153 9.88 -8.27 -11.91
N ARG A 154 8.74 -7.96 -12.51
CA ARG A 154 7.98 -8.91 -13.33
C ARG A 154 8.74 -9.30 -14.59
N ASP A 155 9.52 -8.40 -15.16
CA ASP A 155 10.37 -8.71 -16.31
C ASP A 155 11.56 -9.56 -15.90
N LEU A 156 12.16 -9.31 -14.73
CA LEU A 156 13.21 -10.14 -14.14
C LEU A 156 12.73 -11.59 -13.95
N GLN A 157 11.49 -11.80 -13.47
CA GLN A 157 10.90 -13.13 -13.30
C GLN A 157 10.81 -13.97 -14.59
N LYS A 158 10.90 -13.36 -15.76
CA LYS A 158 10.92 -14.09 -17.04
C LYS A 158 12.29 -14.70 -17.35
N THR A 159 13.34 -14.18 -16.74
CA THR A 159 14.74 -14.58 -17.02
C THR A 159 15.40 -15.27 -15.83
N VAL A 160 14.99 -14.94 -14.61
CA VAL A 160 15.48 -15.52 -13.36
C VAL A 160 14.36 -16.41 -12.80
N THR A 161 14.62 -17.70 -12.71
CA THR A 161 13.64 -18.71 -12.26
C THR A 161 13.84 -19.12 -10.80
N ASP A 162 15.00 -18.80 -10.25
CA ASP A 162 15.38 -19.18 -8.88
C ASP A 162 14.96 -18.09 -7.86
N ASP A 163 15.84 -17.69 -6.98
CA ASP A 163 15.54 -16.71 -5.95
C ASP A 163 15.63 -15.27 -6.50
N ILE A 164 14.49 -14.71 -6.90
CA ILE A 164 14.35 -13.33 -7.39
C ILE A 164 14.89 -12.34 -6.35
N ARG A 165 14.56 -12.57 -5.09
CA ARG A 165 14.95 -11.68 -3.98
C ARG A 165 16.46 -11.65 -3.80
N ALA A 166 17.12 -12.80 -3.87
CA ALA A 166 18.58 -12.86 -3.83
C ALA A 166 19.22 -12.11 -5.00
N HIS A 167 18.62 -12.20 -6.19
CA HIS A 167 19.08 -11.46 -7.36
C HIS A 167 18.94 -9.94 -7.19
N GLU A 168 17.82 -9.47 -6.66
CA GLU A 168 17.59 -8.05 -6.38
C GLU A 168 18.59 -7.50 -5.35
N ILE A 169 18.87 -8.28 -4.30
CA ILE A 169 19.87 -7.94 -3.27
C ILE A 169 21.25 -7.81 -3.91
N GLU A 170 21.69 -8.83 -4.63
CA GLU A 170 23.00 -8.82 -5.31
C GLU A 170 23.16 -7.64 -6.27
N TYR A 171 22.09 -7.31 -7.00
CA TYR A 171 22.07 -6.20 -7.94
C TYR A 171 22.23 -4.85 -7.25
N LEU A 172 21.52 -4.63 -6.13
CA LEU A 172 21.63 -3.42 -5.32
C LEU A 172 23.00 -3.29 -4.66
N GLU A 173 23.54 -4.38 -4.10
CA GLU A 173 24.87 -4.42 -3.49
C GLU A 173 25.97 -4.10 -4.51
N LYS A 174 25.91 -4.65 -5.73
CA LYS A 174 26.82 -4.31 -6.83
C LYS A 174 26.78 -2.83 -7.22
N ALA A 175 25.63 -2.18 -7.05
CA ALA A 175 25.48 -0.75 -7.24
C ALA A 175 25.93 0.10 -6.02
N GLY A 176 26.48 -0.52 -4.98
CA GLY A 176 26.93 0.13 -3.75
C GLY A 176 25.78 0.58 -2.83
N VAL A 177 24.61 -0.02 -2.99
CA VAL A 177 23.42 0.32 -2.21
C VAL A 177 23.24 -0.74 -1.12
N GLU A 178 23.36 -0.33 0.13
CA GLU A 178 23.16 -1.21 1.27
C GLU A 178 21.68 -1.66 1.33
N VAL A 179 21.46 -2.96 1.34
CA VAL A 179 20.15 -3.56 1.54
C VAL A 179 19.96 -3.75 3.04
N ALA A 180 19.35 -2.77 3.71
CA ALA A 180 19.01 -2.91 5.11
C ALA A 180 18.18 -4.17 5.32
N GLY A 181 18.60 -5.02 6.23
CA GLY A 181 18.04 -6.35 6.44
C GLY A 181 16.63 -6.40 7.02
N LYS A 182 15.69 -5.65 6.47
CA LYS A 182 14.25 -5.90 6.63
C LYS A 182 13.82 -7.09 5.77
N SER A 183 14.61 -8.18 5.78
CA SER A 183 14.13 -9.47 5.30
C SER A 183 13.24 -10.10 6.38
N GLY A 184 12.15 -9.43 6.69
CA GLY A 184 11.11 -10.03 7.51
C GLY A 184 10.56 -11.28 6.84
N SER A 185 10.27 -12.31 7.62
CA SER A 185 9.60 -13.53 7.17
C SER A 185 8.20 -13.26 6.62
N TYR A 186 7.71 -12.02 6.78
CA TYR A 186 6.36 -11.59 6.41
C TYR A 186 6.37 -10.45 5.39
N SER A 187 5.36 -10.46 4.54
CA SER A 187 4.96 -9.30 3.74
C SER A 187 3.89 -8.55 4.51
N ILE A 188 4.20 -7.33 4.93
CA ILE A 188 3.32 -6.46 5.72
C ILE A 188 2.97 -5.26 4.86
N ASN A 189 1.65 -4.97 4.74
CA ASN A 189 1.13 -3.77 4.11
C ASN A 189 0.24 -3.05 5.12
N GLU A 190 0.53 -1.79 5.35
CA GLU A 190 -0.19 -0.91 6.27
C GLU A 190 -0.73 0.31 5.53
N ASN A 191 -1.94 0.71 5.87
CA ASN A 191 -2.59 1.92 5.41
C ASN A 191 -3.68 2.34 6.42
N LEU A 192 -4.41 3.42 6.15
CA LEU A 192 -5.46 3.91 7.05
C LEU A 192 -6.53 2.86 7.37
N LEU A 193 -6.82 1.93 6.44
CA LEU A 193 -7.82 0.88 6.64
C LEU A 193 -7.37 -0.21 7.62
N GLY A 194 -6.07 -0.39 7.81
CA GLY A 194 -5.48 -1.40 8.68
C GLY A 194 -4.24 -2.07 8.09
N VAL A 195 -3.91 -3.24 8.59
CA VAL A 195 -2.71 -4.00 8.24
C VAL A 195 -3.05 -5.35 7.66
N THR A 196 -2.34 -5.75 6.61
CA THR A 196 -2.39 -7.11 6.05
C THR A 196 -1.03 -7.77 6.16
N ILE A 197 -1.01 -9.01 6.65
CA ILE A 197 0.23 -9.78 6.88
C ILE A 197 0.10 -11.14 6.20
N SER A 198 1.09 -11.51 5.39
CA SER A 198 1.21 -12.82 4.74
C SER A 198 2.66 -13.29 4.73
N GLY A 199 2.87 -14.55 4.39
CA GLY A 199 4.20 -15.17 4.37
C GLY A 199 4.41 -16.13 5.54
N SER A 200 5.58 -16.76 5.57
CA SER A 200 6.03 -17.65 6.63
C SER A 200 4.99 -18.72 7.01
N GLU A 201 4.74 -18.95 8.32
CA GLU A 201 3.77 -19.93 8.84
C GLU A 201 2.31 -19.60 8.45
N VAL A 202 2.01 -18.32 8.19
CA VAL A 202 0.66 -17.92 7.75
C VAL A 202 0.31 -18.61 6.45
N ASP A 203 1.22 -18.61 5.48
CA ASP A 203 1.02 -19.26 4.17
C ASP A 203 0.99 -20.79 4.27
N ARG A 204 1.59 -21.38 5.32
CA ARG A 204 1.60 -22.83 5.57
C ARG A 204 0.41 -23.34 6.37
N PHE A 205 -0.58 -22.49 6.69
CA PHE A 205 -1.75 -22.83 7.50
C PHE A 205 -1.42 -23.23 8.96
N GLU A 206 -0.30 -22.77 9.46
CA GLU A 206 0.09 -22.90 10.86
C GLU A 206 -0.47 -21.73 11.69
N VAL A 207 -0.43 -21.83 13.02
CA VAL A 207 -0.89 -20.73 13.89
C VAL A 207 0.00 -19.51 13.70
N PRO A 208 -0.56 -18.31 13.33
CA PRO A 208 0.23 -17.13 13.14
C PRO A 208 0.97 -16.72 14.42
N GLY A 209 2.28 -16.50 14.30
CA GLY A 209 3.15 -16.12 15.39
C GLY A 209 2.89 -14.70 15.95
N PRO A 210 3.52 -14.35 17.07
CA PRO A 210 3.34 -13.04 17.72
C PRO A 210 3.75 -11.87 16.80
N GLU A 211 4.71 -12.06 15.92
CA GLU A 211 5.17 -11.03 14.96
C GLU A 211 4.11 -10.64 13.93
N THR A 212 3.05 -11.45 13.80
CA THR A 212 1.88 -11.12 12.95
C THR A 212 0.86 -10.22 13.66
N ARG A 213 1.20 -9.68 14.83
CA ARG A 213 0.38 -8.71 15.55
C ARG A 213 1.01 -7.33 15.44
N GLN A 214 0.33 -6.46 14.72
CA GLN A 214 0.79 -5.10 14.47
C GLN A 214 -0.10 -4.08 15.20
N LEU A 215 -1.42 -4.23 15.08
CA LEU A 215 -2.41 -3.34 15.72
C LEU A 215 -3.12 -4.02 16.89
N CYS A 216 -3.30 -5.34 16.83
CA CYS A 216 -4.13 -6.07 17.78
C CYS A 216 -3.28 -6.80 18.83
N ARG A 217 -3.42 -6.41 20.09
CA ARG A 217 -2.70 -7.06 21.21
C ARG A 217 -3.19 -8.50 21.45
N PRO A 218 -2.32 -9.40 21.90
CA PRO A 218 -2.71 -10.73 22.33
C PRO A 218 -3.56 -10.64 23.61
N ARG A 219 -4.35 -11.70 23.85
CA ARG A 219 -5.33 -11.70 24.95
C ARG A 219 -4.72 -11.48 26.33
N GLU A 220 -3.50 -11.93 26.53
CA GLU A 220 -2.76 -11.83 27.78
C GLU A 220 -2.39 -10.38 28.14
N GLU A 221 -2.43 -9.48 27.16
CA GLU A 221 -2.12 -8.06 27.31
C GLU A 221 -3.36 -7.16 27.34
N TRP A 222 -4.57 -7.74 27.25
CA TRP A 222 -5.79 -6.93 27.23
C TRP A 222 -6.03 -6.25 28.58
N PRO A 223 -6.49 -4.98 28.58
CA PRO A 223 -6.87 -4.31 29.82
C PRO A 223 -7.96 -5.08 30.57
N GLU A 224 -7.89 -5.09 31.90
CA GLU A 224 -8.89 -5.76 32.75
C GLU A 224 -10.23 -5.01 32.76
N SER A 225 -10.19 -3.68 32.62
CA SER A 225 -11.38 -2.82 32.64
C SER A 225 -11.98 -2.68 31.26
N PRO A 226 -13.32 -2.74 31.11
CA PRO A 226 -13.96 -2.50 29.85
C PRO A 226 -13.80 -1.04 29.41
N MET A 227 -13.70 -0.82 28.11
CA MET A 227 -13.71 0.52 27.50
C MET A 227 -15.06 0.80 26.85
N ALA A 228 -15.54 2.03 26.96
CA ALA A 228 -16.68 2.52 26.20
C ALA A 228 -16.26 3.74 25.36
N VAL A 229 -16.61 3.73 24.09
CA VAL A 229 -16.35 4.81 23.14
C VAL A 229 -17.65 5.25 22.52
N SER A 230 -17.92 6.57 22.53
CA SER A 230 -19.06 7.16 21.84
C SER A 230 -18.60 7.70 20.47
N ILE A 231 -19.27 7.28 19.40
CA ILE A 231 -19.00 7.75 18.05
C ILE A 231 -20.22 8.55 17.57
N ARG A 232 -20.00 9.81 17.20
CA ARG A 232 -21.06 10.64 16.63
C ARG A 232 -20.98 10.61 15.12
N PHE A 233 -22.11 10.35 14.48
CA PHE A 233 -22.27 10.40 13.04
C PHE A 233 -23.09 11.61 12.60
N SER A 234 -22.70 12.23 11.49
CA SER A 234 -23.45 13.24 10.78
C SER A 234 -23.64 12.81 9.34
N LYS A 235 -24.89 12.62 8.91
CA LYS A 235 -25.21 12.08 7.56
C LYS A 235 -24.48 10.78 7.22
N GLY A 236 -24.34 9.89 8.20
CA GLY A 236 -23.66 8.60 8.05
C GLY A 236 -22.13 8.67 8.08
N VAL A 237 -21.52 9.84 8.29
CA VAL A 237 -20.07 10.02 8.42
C VAL A 237 -19.71 10.25 9.88
N ALA A 238 -18.74 9.50 10.41
CA ALA A 238 -18.23 9.73 11.76
C ALA A 238 -17.50 11.08 11.84
N THR A 239 -17.81 11.86 12.87
CA THR A 239 -17.30 13.22 13.03
C THR A 239 -16.67 13.49 14.40
N HIS A 240 -17.03 12.71 15.43
CA HIS A 240 -16.49 12.87 16.77
C HIS A 240 -16.24 11.51 17.40
N ILE A 241 -15.20 11.44 18.22
CA ILE A 241 -15.00 10.37 19.20
C ILE A 241 -15.16 10.96 20.59
N ASN A 242 -16.05 10.39 21.38
CA ASN A 242 -16.55 10.99 22.61
C ASN A 242 -17.06 12.41 22.31
N ASP A 243 -16.53 13.44 22.97
CA ASP A 243 -16.92 14.82 22.74
C ASP A 243 -15.95 15.62 21.85
N THR A 244 -14.93 14.94 21.26
CA THR A 244 -13.91 15.59 20.45
C THR A 244 -14.24 15.46 18.98
N GLU A 245 -14.32 16.59 18.29
CA GLU A 245 -14.41 16.64 16.81
C GLU A 245 -13.05 16.31 16.21
N LEU A 246 -13.04 15.40 15.24
CA LEU A 246 -11.83 14.85 14.60
C LEU A 246 -12.04 14.69 13.09
N THR A 247 -10.95 14.76 12.34
CA THR A 247 -10.95 14.38 10.94
C THR A 247 -11.10 12.86 10.78
N GLY A 248 -11.50 12.41 9.60
CA GLY A 248 -11.65 10.97 9.33
C GLY A 248 -10.40 10.14 9.61
N PRO A 249 -9.22 10.53 9.10
CA PRO A 249 -7.96 9.83 9.43
C PRO A 249 -7.66 9.80 10.93
N GLU A 250 -7.89 10.89 11.66
CA GLU A 250 -7.69 10.92 13.13
C GLU A 250 -8.65 9.97 13.86
N ILE A 251 -9.90 9.89 13.40
CA ILE A 251 -10.90 8.95 13.94
C ILE A 251 -10.41 7.50 13.80
N ILE A 252 -9.99 7.10 12.58
CA ILE A 252 -9.51 5.73 12.34
C ILE A 252 -8.27 5.42 13.18
N ASN A 253 -7.30 6.32 13.23
CA ASN A 253 -6.07 6.14 13.99
C ASN A 253 -6.36 5.97 15.49
N LEU A 254 -7.24 6.82 16.04
CA LEU A 254 -7.65 6.71 17.45
C LEU A 254 -8.37 5.39 17.72
N LEU A 255 -9.28 4.99 16.82
CA LEU A 255 -10.01 3.72 16.99
C LEU A 255 -9.11 2.51 16.79
N ASN A 256 -8.16 2.55 15.85
CA ASN A 256 -7.15 1.50 15.67
C ASN A 256 -6.37 1.29 16.97
N GLN A 257 -5.90 2.37 17.59
CA GLN A 257 -5.19 2.29 18.86
C GLN A 257 -6.09 1.76 19.98
N ALA A 258 -7.24 2.39 20.19
CA ALA A 258 -8.12 2.10 21.32
C ALA A 258 -8.65 0.66 21.28
N PHE A 259 -9.16 0.20 20.14
CA PHE A 259 -9.75 -1.13 20.01
C PHE A 259 -8.67 -2.22 19.79
N GLY A 260 -7.54 -1.86 19.21
CA GLY A 260 -6.40 -2.76 19.04
C GLY A 260 -5.82 -3.25 20.38
N GLU A 261 -5.84 -2.41 21.41
CA GLU A 261 -5.43 -2.80 22.77
C GLU A 261 -6.31 -3.92 23.35
N TYR A 262 -7.54 -4.05 22.90
CA TYR A 262 -8.47 -5.14 23.28
C TYR A 262 -8.47 -6.27 22.25
N GLY A 263 -7.56 -6.27 21.29
CA GLY A 263 -7.43 -7.31 20.27
C GLY A 263 -8.60 -7.39 19.28
N VAL A 264 -9.42 -6.33 19.20
CA VAL A 264 -10.55 -6.25 18.26
C VAL A 264 -10.04 -6.03 16.84
N GLY A 265 -10.74 -6.59 15.85
CA GLY A 265 -10.45 -6.32 14.45
C GLY A 265 -9.40 -7.22 13.82
N ARG A 266 -9.02 -8.34 14.45
CA ARG A 266 -8.10 -9.31 13.88
C ARG A 266 -8.87 -10.44 13.19
N HIS A 267 -8.62 -10.59 11.89
CA HIS A 267 -9.23 -11.60 11.03
C HIS A 267 -8.17 -12.46 10.36
N ILE A 268 -8.47 -13.73 10.15
CA ILE A 268 -7.62 -14.64 9.38
C ILE A 268 -8.47 -15.20 8.25
N TYR A 269 -8.07 -14.94 7.02
CA TYR A 269 -8.81 -15.32 5.84
C TYR A 269 -7.92 -16.07 4.84
N THR A 270 -8.51 -17.08 4.20
CA THR A 270 -7.89 -17.77 3.05
C THR A 270 -8.52 -17.23 1.79
N GLY A 271 -7.76 -16.44 1.04
CA GLY A 271 -8.21 -15.82 -0.21
C GLY A 271 -7.66 -16.53 -1.43
N ASP A 272 -8.32 -16.30 -2.54
CA ASP A 272 -7.81 -16.61 -3.86
C ASP A 272 -7.12 -15.40 -4.50
N VAL A 273 -6.30 -15.67 -5.46
CA VAL A 273 -5.67 -14.69 -6.32
C VAL A 273 -6.04 -14.99 -7.78
N SER A 274 -5.77 -14.06 -8.66
CA SER A 274 -6.03 -14.22 -10.11
C SER A 274 -5.40 -15.48 -10.72
N ILE A 275 -4.39 -16.06 -10.09
CA ILE A 275 -3.64 -17.24 -10.55
C ILE A 275 -3.94 -18.51 -9.75
N GLY A 276 -4.86 -18.47 -8.78
CA GLY A 276 -5.23 -19.61 -7.95
C GLY A 276 -5.43 -19.26 -6.48
N LEU A 277 -5.35 -20.26 -5.61
CA LEU A 277 -5.44 -20.06 -4.16
C LEU A 277 -4.14 -19.45 -3.63
N LYS A 278 -4.27 -18.41 -2.86
CA LYS A 278 -3.21 -17.90 -1.99
C LYS A 278 -3.34 -18.54 -0.62
N GLY A 279 -2.23 -18.58 0.13
CA GLY A 279 -2.23 -18.91 1.53
C GLY A 279 -3.10 -17.96 2.36
N ARG A 280 -3.20 -18.21 3.65
CA ARG A 280 -3.94 -17.34 4.56
C ARG A 280 -3.32 -15.95 4.61
N ILE A 281 -4.14 -14.99 4.95
CA ILE A 281 -3.75 -13.61 5.22
C ILE A 281 -4.31 -13.24 6.58
N VAL A 282 -3.49 -12.61 7.41
CA VAL A 282 -3.93 -11.97 8.65
C VAL A 282 -4.27 -10.53 8.32
N PHE A 283 -5.43 -10.08 8.76
CA PHE A 283 -5.91 -8.71 8.65
C PHE A 283 -6.11 -8.14 10.05
N GLU A 284 -5.64 -6.92 10.29
CA GLU A 284 -5.91 -6.18 11.50
C GLU A 284 -6.50 -4.82 11.13
N CYS A 285 -7.75 -4.57 11.52
CA CYS A 285 -8.51 -3.38 11.16
C CYS A 285 -9.44 -2.90 12.29
N PRO A 286 -8.90 -2.64 13.50
CA PRO A 286 -9.71 -2.30 14.67
C PRO A 286 -10.66 -1.13 14.45
N GLY A 287 -10.19 -0.04 13.84
CA GLY A 287 -10.97 1.15 13.60
C GLY A 287 -12.10 0.95 12.60
N ILE A 288 -11.85 0.21 11.52
CA ILE A 288 -12.88 -0.11 10.53
C ILE A 288 -13.97 -0.99 11.15
N ASP A 289 -13.60 -2.02 11.91
CA ASP A 289 -14.58 -2.89 12.56
C ASP A 289 -15.42 -2.13 13.59
N ALA A 290 -14.81 -1.22 14.35
CA ALA A 290 -15.53 -0.37 15.27
C ALA A 290 -16.53 0.55 14.55
N LEU A 291 -16.12 1.18 13.44
CA LEU A 291 -17.00 2.06 12.65
C LEU A 291 -18.14 1.28 12.00
N LEU A 292 -17.86 0.14 11.39
CA LEU A 292 -18.90 -0.70 10.78
C LEU A 292 -19.92 -1.16 11.82
N THR A 293 -19.47 -1.61 12.98
CA THR A 293 -20.34 -2.07 14.06
C THR A 293 -21.20 -0.94 14.61
N ALA A 294 -20.59 0.23 14.85
CA ALA A 294 -21.31 1.39 15.39
C ALA A 294 -22.32 1.95 14.38
N HIS A 295 -21.96 2.07 13.10
CA HIS A 295 -22.85 2.56 12.06
C HIS A 295 -24.03 1.60 11.84
N GLN A 296 -23.77 0.31 11.78
CA GLN A 296 -24.82 -0.72 11.63
C GLN A 296 -25.83 -0.70 12.79
N ALA A 297 -25.39 -0.36 14.00
CA ALA A 297 -26.29 -0.25 15.15
C ALA A 297 -27.20 0.99 15.12
N LEU A 298 -26.92 2.00 14.26
CA LEU A 298 -27.74 3.19 14.08
C LEU A 298 -28.81 3.03 13.00
N GLU A 299 -28.63 2.12 12.06
CA GLU A 299 -29.59 1.81 10.99
C GLU A 299 -30.59 0.74 11.40
#